data_451a6454330e4e4e7f0c6b02021c3401
#
_entry.id   451a6454330e4e4e7f0c6b02021c3401
#
_cell.length_a   1.000
_cell.length_b   1.000
_cell.length_c   1.000
_cell.angle_alpha   90.00
_cell.angle_beta   90.00
_cell.angle_gamma   90.00
#
_symmetry.space_group_name_H-M   'P 1'
#
loop_
_entity.id
_entity.type
_entity.pdbx_description
1 polymer ?
#
loop_
_entity_poly.entity_id
_entity_poly.type
_entity_poly.pdbx_seq_one_letter_code
_entity_poly.pdbx_strand_id
1 'polypeptide(L)'
;MFYRKYRKTILPALFLPLFLIVWELYIRLFHVPNYLLPGPAELADSMVKLFVSGDIMKHIRVTMEEILMGTVIGIVIGLIGYIMAKIRFIERLIMPFVIIIQTAPKISLAPLFILWMGLGIESKAALVILVVSFPIMINEVSAIRSIEDNVYNLMKVLKASKWQTFCKIEVPYSIEMMLSGIKLALTQAMTGAVIGEMIGAKAGLGYLLTLGSETYDIKMILNAVILLSVI
;
A
#
# COMPACT_ATOMS: atom_id res chain seq x y z
N MET A 1 -16.64 6.32 34.11
CA MET A 1 -15.99 5.43 33.12
C MET A 1 -16.80 5.28 31.82
N PHE A 2 -18.12 5.24 31.85
CA PHE A 2 -19.03 5.17 30.70
C PHE A 2 -18.91 6.37 29.74
N TYR A 3 -18.84 7.60 30.23
CA TYR A 3 -18.81 8.83 29.43
C TYR A 3 -17.58 8.94 28.49
N ARG A 4 -16.43 8.37 28.89
CA ARG A 4 -15.18 8.41 28.13
C ARG A 4 -15.14 7.43 26.95
N LYS A 5 -15.88 6.32 27.03
CA LYS A 5 -16.00 5.31 25.99
C LYS A 5 -16.94 5.79 24.86
N TYR A 6 -18.07 6.40 25.21
CA TYR A 6 -19.03 6.94 24.24
C TYR A 6 -18.47 8.12 23.46
N ARG A 7 -17.68 8.98 24.12
CA ARG A 7 -17.07 10.14 23.45
C ARG A 7 -16.12 9.76 22.32
N LYS A 8 -15.39 8.66 22.45
CA LYS A 8 -14.45 8.17 21.41
C LYS A 8 -15.15 7.61 20.17
N THR A 9 -16.38 7.17 20.30
CA THR A 9 -17.15 6.57 19.19
C THR A 9 -18.18 7.55 18.63
N ILE A 10 -18.82 8.36 19.46
CA ILE A 10 -19.88 9.30 19.05
C ILE A 10 -19.29 10.52 18.31
N LEU A 11 -18.14 11.06 18.75
CA LEU A 11 -17.53 12.22 18.09
C LEU A 11 -17.16 11.93 16.61
N PRO A 12 -16.46 10.84 16.27
CA PRO A 12 -16.19 10.51 14.86
C PRO A 12 -17.47 10.20 14.07
N ALA A 13 -18.46 9.56 14.70
CA ALA A 13 -19.74 9.24 14.05
C ALA A 13 -20.59 10.49 13.74
N LEU A 14 -20.47 11.55 14.52
CA LEU A 14 -21.12 12.84 14.26
C LEU A 14 -20.32 13.72 13.29
N PHE A 15 -19.01 13.54 13.25
CA PHE A 15 -18.14 14.35 12.38
C PHE A 15 -18.43 14.13 10.88
N LEU A 16 -18.62 12.89 10.45
CA LEU A 16 -18.88 12.58 9.05
C LEU A 16 -20.18 13.21 8.51
N PRO A 17 -21.36 13.04 9.16
CA PRO A 17 -22.59 13.69 8.69
C PRO A 17 -22.48 15.22 8.76
N LEU A 18 -21.84 15.78 9.79
CA LEU A 18 -21.62 17.22 9.89
C LEU A 18 -20.76 17.72 8.73
N PHE A 19 -19.68 17.02 8.40
CA PHE A 19 -18.82 17.34 7.27
C PHE A 19 -19.59 17.32 5.94
N LEU A 20 -20.41 16.29 5.70
CA LEU A 20 -21.24 16.18 4.50
C LEU A 20 -22.27 17.31 4.40
N ILE A 21 -22.90 17.71 5.51
CA ILE A 21 -23.84 18.83 5.55
C ILE A 21 -23.11 20.15 5.24
N VAL A 22 -21.95 20.38 5.85
CA VAL A 22 -21.16 21.60 5.61
C VAL A 22 -20.69 21.64 4.15
N TRP A 23 -20.27 20.51 3.58
CA TRP A 23 -19.87 20.41 2.17
C TRP A 23 -21.05 20.75 1.24
N GLU A 24 -22.21 20.14 1.45
CA GLU A 24 -23.41 20.40 0.65
C GLU A 24 -23.86 21.87 0.78
N LEU A 25 -23.83 22.42 2.01
CA LEU A 25 -24.19 23.82 2.27
C LEU A 25 -23.22 24.80 1.58
N TYR A 26 -21.92 24.49 1.61
CA TYR A 26 -20.89 25.29 0.93
C TYR A 26 -21.15 25.37 -0.59
N ILE A 27 -21.42 24.24 -1.22
CA ILE A 27 -21.68 24.18 -2.67
C ILE A 27 -22.93 25.00 -3.01
N ARG A 28 -23.99 24.89 -2.23
CA ARG A 28 -25.24 25.62 -2.47
C ARG A 28 -25.12 27.13 -2.22
N LEU A 29 -24.43 27.54 -1.17
CA LEU A 29 -24.24 28.95 -0.82
C LEU A 29 -23.35 29.69 -1.83
N PHE A 30 -22.26 29.04 -2.25
CA PHE A 30 -21.29 29.65 -3.18
C PHE A 30 -21.55 29.31 -4.65
N HIS A 31 -22.65 28.62 -4.97
CA HIS A 31 -23.02 28.20 -6.32
C HIS A 31 -21.85 27.53 -7.06
N VAL A 32 -21.10 26.65 -6.36
CA VAL A 32 -19.93 26.00 -6.93
C VAL A 32 -20.37 25.09 -8.08
N PRO A 33 -19.78 25.22 -9.27
CA PRO A 33 -20.16 24.38 -10.41
C PRO A 33 -19.81 22.91 -10.15
N ASN A 34 -20.68 21.99 -10.57
CA ASN A 34 -20.54 20.55 -10.36
C ASN A 34 -19.28 19.95 -11.04
N TYR A 35 -18.77 20.59 -12.08
CA TYR A 35 -17.53 20.20 -12.73
C TYR A 35 -16.29 20.58 -11.91
N LEU A 36 -16.41 21.44 -10.91
CA LEU A 36 -15.32 21.82 -10.01
C LEU A 36 -15.39 21.02 -8.69
N LEU A 37 -16.58 20.91 -8.11
CA LEU A 37 -16.80 20.15 -6.89
C LEU A 37 -18.27 19.65 -6.85
N PRO A 38 -18.53 18.36 -7.13
CA PRO A 38 -19.88 17.78 -7.03
C PRO A 38 -20.34 17.69 -5.57
N GLY A 39 -21.65 17.79 -5.37
CA GLY A 39 -22.24 17.59 -4.05
C GLY A 39 -22.18 16.14 -3.57
N PRO A 40 -22.20 15.90 -2.24
CA PRO A 40 -22.22 14.55 -1.69
C PRO A 40 -23.35 13.67 -2.24
N ALA A 41 -24.54 14.24 -2.43
CA ALA A 41 -25.69 13.53 -2.98
C ALA A 41 -25.46 13.11 -4.45
N GLU A 42 -24.88 13.98 -5.27
CA GLU A 42 -24.56 13.67 -6.66
C GLU A 42 -23.44 12.63 -6.78
N LEU A 43 -22.46 12.70 -5.88
CA LEU A 43 -21.38 11.75 -5.81
C LEU A 43 -21.89 10.35 -5.43
N ALA A 44 -22.81 10.28 -4.45
CA ALA A 44 -23.44 9.04 -4.07
C ALA A 44 -24.30 8.44 -5.21
N ASP A 45 -25.08 9.26 -5.92
CA ASP A 45 -25.84 8.82 -7.10
C ASP A 45 -24.92 8.29 -8.23
N SER A 46 -23.84 9.01 -8.49
CA SER A 46 -22.80 8.58 -9.45
C SER A 46 -22.16 7.25 -9.05
N MET A 47 -21.83 7.08 -7.77
CA MET A 47 -21.28 5.82 -7.24
C MET A 47 -22.27 4.65 -7.43
N VAL A 48 -23.54 4.87 -7.08
CA VAL A 48 -24.59 3.84 -7.28
C VAL A 48 -24.70 3.46 -8.75
N LYS A 49 -24.69 4.42 -9.65
CA LYS A 49 -24.75 4.15 -11.11
C LYS A 49 -23.56 3.34 -11.59
N LEU A 50 -22.35 3.62 -11.10
CA LEU A 50 -21.14 2.85 -11.41
C LEU A 50 -21.23 1.40 -10.92
N PHE A 51 -21.84 1.15 -9.77
CA PHE A 51 -22.06 -0.22 -9.28
C PHE A 51 -23.16 -0.95 -10.06
N VAL A 52 -24.23 -0.25 -10.40
CA VAL A 52 -25.37 -0.85 -11.15
C VAL A 52 -24.96 -1.18 -12.59
N SER A 53 -24.10 -0.37 -13.24
CA SER A 53 -23.58 -0.69 -14.57
C SER A 53 -22.68 -1.94 -14.58
N GLY A 54 -22.11 -2.29 -13.42
CA GLY A 54 -21.19 -3.42 -13.28
C GLY A 54 -19.76 -3.15 -13.73
N ASP A 55 -19.50 -2.04 -14.41
CA ASP A 55 -18.17 -1.70 -14.95
C ASP A 55 -17.14 -1.52 -13.85
N ILE A 56 -17.55 -0.93 -12.72
CA ILE A 56 -16.65 -0.68 -11.59
C ILE A 56 -16.02 -1.95 -11.02
N MET A 57 -16.76 -3.07 -11.04
CA MET A 57 -16.30 -4.34 -10.51
C MET A 57 -15.09 -4.88 -11.28
N LYS A 58 -15.03 -4.63 -12.59
CA LYS A 58 -13.87 -4.96 -13.43
C LYS A 58 -12.63 -4.17 -12.96
N HIS A 59 -12.80 -2.87 -12.71
CA HIS A 59 -11.68 -2.00 -12.27
C HIS A 59 -11.19 -2.38 -10.89
N ILE A 60 -12.09 -2.62 -9.93
CA ILE A 60 -11.74 -3.09 -8.58
C ILE A 60 -10.97 -4.40 -8.67
N ARG A 61 -11.46 -5.36 -9.46
CA ARG A 61 -10.83 -6.67 -9.60
C ARG A 61 -9.40 -6.56 -10.15
N VAL A 62 -9.18 -5.76 -11.18
CA VAL A 62 -7.85 -5.57 -11.79
C VAL A 62 -6.88 -4.98 -10.75
N THR A 63 -7.24 -3.89 -10.08
CA THR A 63 -6.41 -3.28 -9.04
C THR A 63 -6.10 -4.28 -7.91
N MET A 64 -7.10 -5.07 -7.47
CA MET A 64 -6.90 -6.08 -6.43
C MET A 64 -5.98 -7.22 -6.87
N GLU A 65 -6.09 -7.69 -8.10
CA GLU A 65 -5.21 -8.72 -8.67
C GLU A 65 -3.75 -8.23 -8.71
N GLU A 66 -3.52 -6.99 -9.14
CA GLU A 66 -2.19 -6.37 -9.17
C GLU A 66 -1.58 -6.22 -7.76
N ILE A 67 -2.38 -5.73 -6.81
CA ILE A 67 -1.98 -5.57 -5.42
C ILE A 67 -1.66 -6.93 -4.79
N LEU A 68 -2.54 -7.91 -4.93
CA LEU A 68 -2.36 -9.23 -4.33
C LEU A 68 -1.13 -9.94 -4.92
N MET A 69 -1.02 -10.00 -6.25
CA MET A 69 0.11 -10.64 -6.92
C MET A 69 1.42 -9.98 -6.52
N GLY A 70 1.49 -8.66 -6.63
CA GLY A 70 2.69 -7.90 -6.30
C GLY A 70 3.06 -7.98 -4.82
N THR A 71 2.07 -7.97 -3.92
CA THR A 71 2.29 -8.06 -2.47
C THR A 71 2.81 -9.43 -2.08
N VAL A 72 2.20 -10.52 -2.56
CA VAL A 72 2.64 -11.88 -2.22
C VAL A 72 4.10 -12.10 -2.67
N ILE A 73 4.41 -11.76 -3.91
CA ILE A 73 5.78 -11.88 -4.44
C ILE A 73 6.73 -10.93 -3.69
N GLY A 74 6.31 -9.69 -3.43
CA GLY A 74 7.09 -8.69 -2.70
C GLY A 74 7.43 -9.12 -1.28
N ILE A 75 6.50 -9.76 -0.56
CA ILE A 75 6.76 -10.32 0.77
C ILE A 75 7.84 -11.42 0.67
N VAL A 76 7.70 -12.35 -0.26
CA VAL A 76 8.68 -13.44 -0.44
C VAL A 76 10.08 -12.87 -0.73
N ILE A 77 10.18 -11.87 -1.60
CA ILE A 77 11.45 -11.19 -1.89
C ILE A 77 11.96 -10.43 -0.67
N GLY A 78 11.07 -9.75 0.07
CA GLY A 78 11.42 -9.01 1.28
C GLY A 78 12.04 -9.89 2.36
N LEU A 79 11.59 -11.14 2.50
CA LEU A 79 12.15 -12.12 3.44
C LEU A 79 13.60 -12.51 3.12
N ILE A 80 14.12 -12.22 1.92
CA ILE A 80 15.56 -12.37 1.61
C ILE A 80 16.40 -11.48 2.55
N GLY A 81 15.82 -10.43 3.13
CA GLY A 81 16.43 -9.61 4.17
C GLY A 81 17.00 -10.42 5.33
N TYR A 82 16.35 -11.53 5.71
CA TYR A 82 16.89 -12.45 6.72
C TYR A 82 18.24 -13.03 6.31
N ILE A 83 18.36 -13.50 5.05
CA ILE A 83 19.62 -14.06 4.51
C ILE A 83 20.69 -12.98 4.48
N MET A 84 20.33 -11.77 4.06
CA MET A 84 21.24 -10.61 4.06
C MET A 84 21.75 -10.30 5.47
N ALA A 85 20.87 -10.29 6.47
CA ALA A 85 21.26 -10.06 7.87
C ALA A 85 22.24 -11.10 8.41
N LYS A 86 22.16 -12.36 7.94
CA LYS A 86 23.08 -13.45 8.35
C LYS A 86 24.46 -13.34 7.73
N ILE A 87 24.57 -12.75 6.54
CA ILE A 87 25.81 -12.67 5.78
C ILE A 87 26.22 -11.21 5.63
N ARG A 88 27.03 -10.71 6.58
CA ARG A 88 27.47 -9.29 6.62
C ARG A 88 28.06 -8.78 5.30
N PHE A 89 28.70 -9.65 4.53
CA PHE A 89 29.24 -9.27 3.22
C PHE A 89 28.12 -8.91 2.24
N ILE A 90 27.08 -9.76 2.16
CA ILE A 90 25.91 -9.55 1.29
C ILE A 90 25.15 -8.28 1.71
N GLU A 91 24.95 -8.12 3.01
CA GLU A 91 24.29 -6.92 3.56
C GLU A 91 25.01 -5.64 3.14
N ARG A 92 26.32 -5.58 3.38
CA ARG A 92 27.14 -4.38 3.03
C ARG A 92 27.16 -4.11 1.53
N LEU A 93 27.08 -5.15 0.71
CA LEU A 93 27.09 -5.02 -0.74
C LEU A 93 25.72 -4.55 -1.26
N ILE A 94 24.62 -5.12 -0.78
CA ILE A 94 23.28 -4.94 -1.37
C ILE A 94 22.52 -3.78 -0.69
N MET A 95 22.66 -3.57 0.63
CA MET A 95 21.88 -2.58 1.36
C MET A 95 21.97 -1.16 0.79
N PRO A 96 23.13 -0.64 0.35
CA PRO A 96 23.18 0.69 -0.27
C PRO A 96 22.29 0.80 -1.51
N PHE A 97 22.22 -0.23 -2.35
CA PHE A 97 21.36 -0.26 -3.54
C PHE A 97 19.88 -0.32 -3.15
N VAL A 98 19.52 -1.13 -2.14
CA VAL A 98 18.16 -1.21 -1.59
C VAL A 98 17.69 0.18 -1.13
N ILE A 99 18.53 0.91 -0.39
CA ILE A 99 18.22 2.25 0.10
C ILE A 99 18.06 3.23 -1.07
N ILE A 100 18.98 3.22 -2.03
CA ILE A 100 18.91 4.10 -3.22
C ILE A 100 17.60 3.86 -3.98
N ILE A 101 17.25 2.60 -4.26
CA ILE A 101 16.03 2.28 -5.01
C ILE A 101 14.78 2.62 -4.20
N GLN A 102 14.81 2.41 -2.87
CA GLN A 102 13.68 2.77 -2.02
C GLN A 102 13.42 4.28 -1.98
N THR A 103 14.47 5.10 -2.03
CA THR A 103 14.37 6.56 -2.04
C THR A 103 14.08 7.15 -3.41
N ALA A 104 14.29 6.38 -4.48
CA ALA A 104 13.98 6.82 -5.84
C ALA A 104 12.50 7.16 -6.02
N PRO A 105 12.16 8.19 -6.80
CA PRO A 105 10.78 8.55 -7.08
C PRO A 105 10.10 7.44 -7.89
N LYS A 106 9.28 6.65 -7.21
CA LYS A 106 8.65 5.42 -7.75
C LYS A 106 7.83 5.67 -9.00
N ILE A 107 7.18 6.83 -9.09
CA ILE A 107 6.41 7.24 -10.27
C ILE A 107 7.28 7.30 -11.54
N SER A 108 8.55 7.66 -11.40
CA SER A 108 9.48 7.74 -12.55
C SER A 108 9.93 6.36 -13.03
N LEU A 109 9.75 5.30 -12.23
CA LEU A 109 10.09 3.93 -12.61
C LEU A 109 8.96 3.24 -13.37
N ALA A 110 7.71 3.69 -13.23
CA ALA A 110 6.57 3.07 -13.89
C ALA A 110 6.70 2.98 -15.42
N PRO A 111 7.14 4.03 -16.15
CA PRO A 111 7.35 3.93 -17.60
C PRO A 111 8.38 2.87 -17.99
N LEU A 112 9.42 2.65 -17.18
CA LEU A 112 10.43 1.63 -17.44
C LEU A 112 9.86 0.22 -17.33
N PHE A 113 9.05 -0.06 -16.29
CA PHE A 113 8.39 -1.35 -16.13
C PHE A 113 7.41 -1.62 -17.28
N ILE A 114 6.68 -0.58 -17.72
CA ILE A 114 5.78 -0.69 -18.87
C ILE A 114 6.56 -0.97 -20.15
N LEU A 115 7.69 -0.31 -20.35
CA LEU A 115 8.55 -0.52 -21.52
C LEU A 115 9.11 -1.96 -21.57
N TRP A 116 9.51 -2.51 -20.41
CA TRP A 116 10.11 -3.84 -20.33
C TRP A 116 9.09 -4.98 -20.32
N MET A 117 7.94 -4.78 -19.70
CA MET A 117 6.94 -5.83 -19.43
C MET A 117 5.61 -5.62 -20.15
N GLY A 118 5.45 -4.47 -20.83
CA GLY A 118 4.21 -4.13 -21.54
C GLY A 118 3.14 -3.51 -20.65
N LEU A 119 1.96 -3.32 -21.24
CA LEU A 119 0.80 -2.69 -20.59
C LEU A 119 -0.02 -3.68 -19.74
N GLY A 120 0.44 -4.91 -19.58
CA GLY A 120 -0.23 -5.96 -18.83
C GLY A 120 -0.23 -5.74 -17.33
N ILE A 121 -0.77 -6.71 -16.59
CA ILE A 121 -0.79 -6.76 -15.12
C ILE A 121 0.63 -6.90 -14.55
N GLU A 122 1.55 -7.48 -15.32
CA GLU A 122 2.91 -7.79 -14.89
C GLU A 122 3.70 -6.53 -14.55
N SER A 123 3.60 -5.48 -15.37
CA SER A 123 4.31 -4.21 -15.14
C SER A 123 3.83 -3.49 -13.89
N LYS A 124 2.53 -3.54 -13.58
CA LYS A 124 1.94 -2.94 -12.38
C LYS A 124 2.30 -3.78 -11.16
N ALA A 125 2.15 -5.10 -11.24
CA ALA A 125 2.57 -6.00 -10.18
C ALA A 125 4.07 -5.85 -9.88
N ALA A 126 4.94 -5.63 -10.87
CA ALA A 126 6.36 -5.37 -10.66
C ALA A 126 6.62 -4.08 -9.85
N LEU A 127 5.82 -3.01 -10.09
CA LEU A 127 5.87 -1.81 -9.25
C LEU A 127 5.44 -2.10 -7.82
N VAL A 128 4.37 -2.88 -7.63
CA VAL A 128 3.92 -3.30 -6.30
C VAL A 128 5.01 -4.13 -5.61
N ILE A 129 5.61 -5.11 -6.31
CA ILE A 129 6.73 -5.92 -5.80
C ILE A 129 7.86 -5.01 -5.29
N LEU A 130 8.24 -4.03 -6.08
CA LEU A 130 9.32 -3.11 -5.73
C LEU A 130 9.00 -2.31 -4.48
N VAL A 131 7.79 -1.76 -4.34
CA VAL A 131 7.44 -0.92 -3.20
C VAL A 131 7.18 -1.73 -1.92
N VAL A 132 6.80 -3.01 -2.05
CA VAL A 132 6.53 -3.92 -0.94
C VAL A 132 7.80 -4.58 -0.41
N SER A 133 8.69 -5.05 -1.30
CA SER A 133 9.83 -5.87 -0.90
C SER A 133 10.86 -5.11 -0.07
N PHE A 134 11.17 -3.86 -0.41
CA PHE A 134 12.23 -3.12 0.27
C PHE A 134 11.93 -2.76 1.73
N PRO A 135 10.74 -2.24 2.09
CA PRO A 135 10.42 -2.01 3.49
C PRO A 135 10.50 -3.29 4.34
N ILE A 136 10.02 -4.43 3.82
CA ILE A 136 10.09 -5.70 4.52
C ILE A 136 11.54 -6.14 4.69
N MET A 137 12.35 -6.07 3.63
CA MET A 137 13.75 -6.43 3.65
C MET A 137 14.55 -5.62 4.69
N ILE A 138 14.35 -4.30 4.74
CA ILE A 138 15.02 -3.42 5.70
C ILE A 138 14.58 -3.72 7.13
N ASN A 139 13.28 -3.93 7.36
CA ASN A 139 12.78 -4.27 8.68
C ASN A 139 13.31 -5.63 9.15
N GLU A 140 13.40 -6.62 8.25
CA GLU A 140 13.94 -7.94 8.58
C GLU A 140 15.42 -7.87 8.94
N VAL A 141 16.24 -7.14 8.17
CA VAL A 141 17.65 -6.92 8.49
C VAL A 141 17.79 -6.23 9.85
N SER A 142 16.97 -5.20 10.10
CA SER A 142 17.00 -4.45 11.37
C SER A 142 16.59 -5.32 12.55
N ALA A 143 15.58 -6.18 12.38
CA ALA A 143 15.11 -7.11 13.40
C ALA A 143 16.22 -8.07 13.84
N ILE A 144 16.87 -8.72 12.88
CA ILE A 144 17.95 -9.67 13.19
C ILE A 144 19.16 -8.95 13.81
N ARG A 145 19.45 -7.71 13.41
CA ARG A 145 20.55 -6.91 13.97
C ARG A 145 20.27 -6.37 15.36
N SER A 146 19.00 -6.25 15.75
CA SER A 146 18.62 -5.79 17.10
C SER A 146 18.77 -6.87 18.17
N ILE A 147 18.97 -8.13 17.79
CA ILE A 147 19.22 -9.24 18.73
C ILE A 147 20.59 -9.07 19.34
N GLU A 148 20.65 -8.94 20.67
CA GLU A 148 21.89 -8.77 21.42
C GLU A 148 22.82 -9.99 21.26
N ASP A 149 24.14 -9.71 21.18
CA ASP A 149 25.16 -10.77 21.10
C ASP A 149 25.13 -11.71 22.33
N ASN A 150 24.69 -11.21 23.50
CA ASN A 150 24.53 -12.02 24.71
C ASN A 150 23.52 -13.16 24.53
N VAL A 151 22.46 -12.94 23.76
CA VAL A 151 21.44 -13.96 23.45
C VAL A 151 22.06 -15.06 22.59
N TYR A 152 22.85 -14.69 21.56
CA TYR A 152 23.58 -15.68 20.76
C TYR A 152 24.64 -16.44 21.56
N ASN A 153 25.33 -15.78 22.50
CA ASN A 153 26.31 -16.41 23.37
C ASN A 153 25.63 -17.41 24.31
N LEU A 154 24.45 -17.06 24.88
CA LEU A 154 23.65 -17.98 25.68
C LEU A 154 23.29 -19.24 24.88
N MET A 155 22.84 -19.09 23.63
CA MET A 155 22.49 -20.23 22.78
C MET A 155 23.71 -21.12 22.50
N LYS A 156 24.92 -20.55 22.39
CA LYS A 156 26.18 -21.31 22.26
C LYS A 156 26.49 -22.11 23.53
N VAL A 157 26.36 -21.48 24.70
CA VAL A 157 26.57 -22.16 26.01
C VAL A 157 25.59 -23.32 26.17
N LEU A 158 24.34 -23.16 25.75
CA LEU A 158 23.31 -24.19 25.78
C LEU A 158 23.51 -25.27 24.69
N LYS A 159 24.58 -25.17 23.88
CA LYS A 159 24.86 -26.05 22.73
C LYS A 159 23.68 -26.15 21.76
N ALA A 160 22.90 -25.09 21.62
CA ALA A 160 21.74 -25.05 20.75
C ALA A 160 22.19 -25.15 19.27
N SER A 161 21.44 -25.90 18.47
CA SER A 161 21.65 -25.98 17.04
C SER A 161 21.27 -24.66 16.34
N LYS A 162 21.75 -24.44 15.11
CA LYS A 162 21.38 -23.27 14.31
C LYS A 162 19.85 -23.20 14.10
N TRP A 163 19.19 -24.35 13.91
CA TRP A 163 17.74 -24.44 13.77
C TRP A 163 17.01 -24.06 15.04
N GLN A 164 17.51 -24.48 16.19
CA GLN A 164 16.96 -24.09 17.48
C GLN A 164 17.10 -22.59 17.73
N THR A 165 18.25 -22.01 17.39
CA THR A 165 18.47 -20.54 17.48
C THR A 165 17.52 -19.80 16.55
N PHE A 166 17.36 -20.26 15.32
CA PHE A 166 16.40 -19.70 14.36
C PHE A 166 14.97 -19.71 14.91
N CYS A 167 14.44 -20.89 15.26
CA CYS A 167 13.04 -21.03 15.68
C CYS A 167 12.73 -20.41 17.05
N LYS A 168 13.69 -20.40 18.00
CA LYS A 168 13.42 -19.97 19.38
C LYS A 168 13.81 -18.52 19.66
N ILE A 169 14.70 -17.94 18.87
CA ILE A 169 15.21 -16.59 19.07
C ILE A 169 14.91 -15.71 17.86
N GLU A 170 15.44 -16.06 16.69
CA GLU A 170 15.42 -15.15 15.54
C GLU A 170 14.01 -14.91 15.01
N VAL A 171 13.23 -15.98 14.80
CA VAL A 171 11.83 -15.85 14.34
C VAL A 171 10.96 -15.07 15.33
N PRO A 172 10.93 -15.41 16.64
CA PRO A 172 10.12 -14.63 17.60
C PRO A 172 10.54 -13.17 17.72
N TYR A 173 11.84 -12.88 17.63
CA TYR A 173 12.34 -11.51 17.68
C TYR A 173 12.03 -10.71 16.41
N SER A 174 12.13 -11.35 15.22
CA SER A 174 11.90 -10.66 13.95
C SER A 174 10.41 -10.45 13.64
N ILE A 175 9.51 -11.27 14.22
CA ILE A 175 8.10 -11.29 13.85
C ILE A 175 7.41 -9.93 14.05
N GLU A 176 7.72 -9.20 15.12
CA GLU A 176 7.11 -7.89 15.39
C GLU A 176 7.56 -6.84 14.37
N MET A 177 8.86 -6.79 14.07
CA MET A 177 9.40 -5.85 13.08
C MET A 177 9.01 -6.26 11.66
N MET A 178 8.96 -7.54 11.36
CA MET A 178 8.48 -8.07 10.09
C MET A 178 7.01 -7.70 9.86
N LEU A 179 6.14 -7.88 10.86
CA LEU A 179 4.73 -7.48 10.77
C LEU A 179 4.59 -5.97 10.59
N SER A 180 5.42 -5.17 11.23
CA SER A 180 5.48 -3.72 11.03
C SER A 180 5.91 -3.38 9.60
N GLY A 181 6.91 -4.09 9.07
CA GLY A 181 7.34 -3.97 7.67
C GLY A 181 6.23 -4.33 6.69
N ILE A 182 5.52 -5.44 6.92
CA ILE A 182 4.38 -5.88 6.10
C ILE A 182 3.25 -4.83 6.15
N LYS A 183 2.91 -4.31 7.34
CA LYS A 183 1.88 -3.27 7.48
C LYS A 183 2.22 -2.03 6.67
N LEU A 184 3.46 -1.55 6.74
CA LEU A 184 3.93 -0.44 5.93
C LEU A 184 3.90 -0.78 4.44
N ALA A 185 4.32 -1.97 4.06
CA ALA A 185 4.34 -2.44 2.69
C ALA A 185 2.94 -2.53 2.08
N LEU A 186 1.93 -2.99 2.82
CA LEU A 186 0.53 -3.04 2.37
C LEU A 186 -0.01 -1.65 2.02
N THR A 187 0.27 -0.64 2.83
CA THR A 187 -0.12 0.74 2.50
C THR A 187 0.60 1.28 1.26
N GLN A 188 1.82 0.84 1.01
CA GLN A 188 2.59 1.21 -0.18
C GLN A 188 2.16 0.42 -1.42
N ALA A 189 1.65 -0.79 -1.27
CA ALA A 189 1.22 -1.65 -2.36
C ALA A 189 0.15 -0.98 -3.23
N MET A 190 -0.85 -0.37 -2.59
CA MET A 190 -1.89 0.40 -3.29
C MET A 190 -1.28 1.54 -4.10
N THR A 191 -0.34 2.30 -3.51
CA THR A 191 0.35 3.39 -4.21
C THR A 191 1.09 2.87 -5.45
N GLY A 192 1.75 1.71 -5.35
CA GLY A 192 2.44 1.08 -6.47
C GLY A 192 1.50 0.70 -7.61
N ALA A 193 0.37 0.06 -7.31
CA ALA A 193 -0.65 -0.31 -8.29
C ALA A 193 -1.23 0.92 -8.98
N VAL A 194 -1.72 1.90 -8.19
CA VAL A 194 -2.33 3.12 -8.72
C VAL A 194 -1.38 3.89 -9.64
N ILE A 195 -0.11 4.05 -9.27
CA ILE A 195 0.90 4.70 -10.12
C ILE A 195 1.06 3.95 -11.45
N GLY A 196 1.15 2.63 -11.40
CA GLY A 196 1.26 1.80 -12.60
C GLY A 196 0.04 1.90 -13.50
N GLU A 197 -1.16 1.87 -12.92
CA GLU A 197 -2.42 2.01 -13.63
C GLU A 197 -2.59 3.39 -14.27
N MET A 198 -2.23 4.47 -13.58
CA MET A 198 -2.32 5.84 -14.11
C MET A 198 -1.47 6.06 -15.36
N ILE A 199 -0.35 5.36 -15.51
CA ILE A 199 0.58 5.59 -16.62
C ILE A 199 0.30 4.68 -17.81
N GLY A 200 -0.20 3.47 -17.59
CA GLY A 200 -0.30 2.54 -18.70
C GLY A 200 -1.32 1.41 -18.50
N ALA A 201 -2.50 1.68 -17.98
CA ALA A 201 -3.57 0.69 -17.87
C ALA A 201 -4.74 0.98 -18.81
N LYS A 202 -5.54 -0.06 -19.07
CA LYS A 202 -6.84 0.01 -19.74
C LYS A 202 -8.00 -0.33 -18.81
N ALA A 203 -7.68 -0.66 -17.56
CA ALA A 203 -8.62 -0.95 -16.49
C ALA A 203 -7.89 -0.78 -15.15
N GLY A 204 -8.64 -0.62 -14.07
CA GLY A 204 -8.13 -0.39 -12.72
C GLY A 204 -8.71 0.90 -12.14
N LEU A 205 -8.59 1.07 -10.82
CA LEU A 205 -9.08 2.29 -10.15
C LEU A 205 -8.18 3.49 -10.44
N GLY A 206 -6.85 3.27 -10.59
CA GLY A 206 -5.91 4.32 -11.00
C GLY A 206 -6.13 4.74 -12.46
N TYR A 207 -6.51 3.80 -13.33
CA TYR A 207 -6.95 4.14 -14.69
C TYR A 207 -8.18 5.06 -14.69
N LEU A 208 -9.15 4.84 -13.79
CA LEU A 208 -10.31 5.74 -13.67
C LEU A 208 -9.92 7.15 -13.24
N LEU A 209 -8.87 7.32 -12.42
CA LEU A 209 -8.34 8.64 -12.08
C LEU A 209 -7.83 9.38 -13.31
N THR A 210 -7.07 8.69 -14.14
CA THR A 210 -6.52 9.28 -15.38
C THR A 210 -7.64 9.58 -16.39
N LEU A 211 -8.54 8.63 -16.61
CA LEU A 211 -9.68 8.79 -17.53
C LEU A 211 -10.57 9.95 -17.08
N GLY A 212 -10.92 10.04 -15.79
CA GLY A 212 -11.70 11.14 -15.25
C GLY A 212 -10.99 12.51 -15.38
N SER A 213 -9.66 12.52 -15.27
CA SER A 213 -8.87 13.73 -15.49
C SER A 213 -8.88 14.15 -16.96
N GLU A 214 -8.73 13.21 -17.89
CA GLU A 214 -8.74 13.46 -19.33
C GLU A 214 -10.12 13.88 -19.85
N THR A 215 -11.18 13.34 -19.25
CA THR A 215 -12.58 13.67 -19.62
C THR A 215 -13.19 14.80 -18.81
N TYR A 216 -12.43 15.39 -17.86
CA TYR A 216 -12.92 16.39 -16.90
C TYR A 216 -14.11 15.91 -16.05
N ASP A 217 -14.19 14.58 -15.80
CA ASP A 217 -15.22 13.97 -14.95
C ASP A 217 -14.72 13.84 -13.51
N ILE A 218 -14.95 14.89 -12.73
CA ILE A 218 -14.56 14.92 -11.31
C ILE A 218 -15.31 13.88 -10.47
N LYS A 219 -16.56 13.51 -10.85
CA LYS A 219 -17.31 12.47 -10.13
C LYS A 219 -16.62 11.13 -10.28
N MET A 220 -16.11 10.79 -11.45
CA MET A 220 -15.33 9.58 -11.70
C MET A 220 -14.05 9.58 -10.85
N ILE A 221 -13.31 10.69 -10.81
CA ILE A 221 -12.08 10.82 -10.00
C ILE A 221 -12.39 10.60 -8.52
N LEU A 222 -13.37 11.33 -7.97
CA LEU A 222 -13.71 11.24 -6.55
C LEU A 222 -14.24 9.86 -6.16
N ASN A 223 -15.04 9.23 -7.01
CA ASN A 223 -15.51 7.87 -6.82
C ASN A 223 -14.34 6.86 -6.77
N ALA A 224 -13.38 6.99 -7.69
CA ALA A 224 -12.19 6.15 -7.68
C ALA A 224 -11.34 6.38 -6.42
N VAL A 225 -11.15 7.63 -5.98
CA VAL A 225 -10.43 7.96 -4.72
C VAL A 225 -11.14 7.37 -3.50
N ILE A 226 -12.47 7.46 -3.43
CA ILE A 226 -13.23 6.88 -2.32
C ILE A 226 -13.06 5.35 -2.30
N LEU A 227 -13.17 4.69 -3.45
CA LEU A 227 -12.99 3.25 -3.53
C LEU A 227 -11.58 2.82 -3.14
N LEU A 228 -10.55 3.52 -3.62
CA LEU A 228 -9.17 3.29 -3.20
C LEU A 228 -8.93 3.51 -1.70
N SER A 229 -9.72 4.38 -1.07
CA SER A 229 -9.60 4.65 0.37
C SER A 229 -10.28 3.58 1.25
N VAL A 230 -11.16 2.77 0.66
CA VAL A 230 -11.91 1.70 1.36
C VAL A 230 -11.23 0.34 1.20
N ILE A 231 -10.48 0.14 0.13
CA ILE A 231 -9.68 -1.06 -0.14
C ILE A 231 -8.42 -1.07 0.71
#